data_ec5feda0ebacd9f27184ce5f2c86f3ac
#
_entry.id   ec5feda0ebacd9f27184ce5f2c86f3ac
#
_cell.length_a   1.000
_cell.length_b   1.000
_cell.length_c   1.000
_cell.angle_alpha   90.00
_cell.angle_beta   90.00
_cell.angle_gamma   90.00
#
_symmetry.space_group_name_H-M   'P 1'
#
loop_
_entity.id
_entity.type
_entity.pdbx_description
1 polymer ?
#
loop_
_entity_poly.entity_id
_entity_poly.type
_entity_poly.pdbx_seq_one_letter_code
_entity_poly.pdbx_strand_id
1 'polypeptide(L)'
;GGAPGGGLGADAIPGGVSEADASLGFMTPATLAVGYSYRHNSRWNIEANIEWVQWEKLDTLTLKNSSPLLPNVSIPFNWNNSFIYGIGATYQLDSGYNISFGYSYMENSQPDKTFTPAVSDANRQWLSLGVGRKIESWSWDLTYQYAFSDRSVKNTSDLFGDPLPDG
;
A
#
# COMPACT_ATOMS: atom_id res chain seq x y z
N GLY A 1 12.99 -41.25 -9.96
CA GLY A 1 11.66 -41.80 -10.04
C GLY A 1 10.68 -40.84 -9.41
N GLY A 2 10.15 -39.87 -10.18
CA GLY A 2 9.08 -39.00 -9.76
C GLY A 2 7.75 -39.66 -10.11
N ALA A 3 6.86 -39.78 -9.15
CA ALA A 3 5.49 -40.23 -9.39
C ALA A 3 4.74 -39.19 -10.26
N PRO A 4 4.00 -39.59 -11.29
CA PRO A 4 3.16 -38.67 -12.03
C PRO A 4 1.99 -38.25 -11.12
N GLY A 5 1.90 -36.97 -10.83
CA GLY A 5 0.71 -36.40 -10.20
C GLY A 5 -0.50 -36.64 -11.10
N GLY A 6 -1.43 -37.45 -10.64
CA GLY A 6 -2.68 -37.69 -11.34
C GLY A 6 -3.60 -36.46 -11.23
N GLY A 7 -3.36 -35.46 -12.09
CA GLY A 7 -4.36 -34.48 -12.43
C GLY A 7 -5.43 -35.20 -13.27
N LEU A 8 -6.70 -34.99 -12.95
CA LEU A 8 -7.80 -35.40 -13.81
C LEU A 8 -7.59 -34.68 -15.15
N GLY A 9 -7.20 -35.43 -16.17
CA GLY A 9 -6.94 -34.88 -17.49
C GLY A 9 -8.19 -34.21 -18.05
N ALA A 10 -8.01 -33.17 -18.83
CA ALA A 10 -9.07 -32.40 -19.49
C ALA A 10 -10.04 -33.24 -20.31
N ASP A 11 -9.70 -34.47 -20.59
CA ASP A 11 -10.51 -35.43 -21.38
C ASP A 11 -11.65 -36.10 -20.60
N ALA A 12 -11.72 -35.86 -19.27
CA ALA A 12 -12.71 -36.52 -18.42
C ALA A 12 -14.05 -35.75 -18.31
N ILE A 13 -14.12 -34.50 -18.80
CA ILE A 13 -15.35 -33.70 -18.75
C ILE A 13 -15.63 -33.18 -20.17
N PRO A 14 -16.82 -33.49 -20.76
CA PRO A 14 -17.25 -32.84 -22.00
C PRO A 14 -17.42 -31.35 -21.80
N GLY A 15 -16.54 -30.54 -22.42
CA GLY A 15 -16.42 -29.13 -22.15
C GLY A 15 -15.30 -28.80 -21.16
N GLY A 16 -14.32 -29.68 -21.02
CA GLY A 16 -13.26 -29.65 -20.02
C GLY A 16 -12.46 -28.34 -19.96
N VAL A 17 -12.14 -27.94 -18.74
CA VAL A 17 -11.27 -26.82 -18.42
C VAL A 17 -9.88 -27.18 -18.93
N SER A 18 -9.39 -26.47 -19.95
CA SER A 18 -8.00 -26.54 -20.34
C SER A 18 -7.14 -25.90 -19.27
N GLU A 19 -6.10 -26.56 -18.80
CA GLU A 19 -5.09 -25.93 -17.97
C GLU A 19 -4.48 -24.77 -18.78
N ALA A 20 -4.45 -23.58 -18.18
CA ALA A 20 -3.83 -22.42 -18.76
C ALA A 20 -2.85 -21.82 -17.75
N ASP A 21 -1.63 -21.59 -18.19
CA ASP A 21 -0.65 -20.84 -17.40
C ASP A 21 -1.03 -19.35 -17.42
N ALA A 22 -1.12 -18.76 -16.24
CA ALA A 22 -1.29 -17.33 -16.08
C ALA A 22 -0.04 -16.71 -15.49
N SER A 23 0.43 -15.61 -16.06
CA SER A 23 1.54 -14.84 -15.53
C SER A 23 1.12 -13.40 -15.26
N LEU A 24 1.53 -12.89 -14.10
CA LEU A 24 1.29 -11.53 -13.65
C LEU A 24 2.63 -10.81 -13.49
N GLY A 25 2.87 -9.79 -14.33
CA GLY A 25 4.01 -8.90 -14.16
C GLY A 25 3.64 -7.77 -13.20
N PHE A 26 4.32 -7.66 -12.07
CA PHE A 26 4.15 -6.59 -11.11
C PHE A 26 5.43 -5.75 -11.02
N MET A 27 5.33 -4.44 -11.25
CA MET A 27 6.44 -3.50 -11.05
C MET A 27 6.28 -2.78 -9.73
N THR A 28 7.31 -2.85 -8.88
CA THR A 28 7.37 -2.05 -7.64
C THR A 28 7.70 -0.59 -7.98
N PRO A 29 6.96 0.37 -7.40
CA PRO A 29 7.26 1.79 -7.59
C PRO A 29 8.61 2.16 -6.98
N ALA A 30 9.28 3.13 -7.58
CA ALA A 30 10.45 3.74 -6.96
C ALA A 30 10.00 4.68 -5.85
N THR A 31 10.80 4.76 -4.79
CA THR A 31 10.55 5.61 -3.63
C THR A 31 11.76 6.48 -3.36
N LEU A 32 11.52 7.77 -3.10
CA LEU A 32 12.52 8.71 -2.61
C LEU A 32 12.04 9.31 -1.29
N ALA A 33 12.82 9.14 -0.24
CA ALA A 33 12.51 9.67 1.08
C ALA A 33 13.61 10.65 1.55
N VAL A 34 13.19 11.76 2.13
CA VAL A 34 14.06 12.74 2.78
C VAL A 34 13.53 13.01 4.18
N GLY A 35 14.40 12.94 5.17
CA GLY A 35 14.06 13.18 6.56
C GLY A 35 15.02 14.18 7.19
N TYR A 36 14.50 14.95 8.13
CA TYR A 36 15.25 15.87 8.97
C TYR A 36 14.92 15.62 10.43
N SER A 37 15.96 15.55 11.26
CA SER A 37 15.83 15.40 12.70
C SER A 37 16.55 16.54 13.40
N TYR A 38 15.86 17.22 14.30
CA TYR A 38 16.35 18.33 15.07
C TYR A 38 16.28 18.05 16.57
N ARG A 39 17.43 17.99 17.19
CA ARG A 39 17.53 17.86 18.64
C ARG A 39 17.60 19.25 19.26
N HIS A 40 16.46 19.73 19.73
CA HIS A 40 16.36 21.05 20.35
C HIS A 40 17.18 21.16 21.63
N ASN A 41 17.19 20.10 22.45
CA ASN A 41 17.99 19.98 23.67
C ASN A 41 18.18 18.49 24.02
N SER A 42 18.73 18.19 25.20
CA SER A 42 18.92 16.81 25.64
C SER A 42 17.64 16.00 25.81
N ARG A 43 16.48 16.66 25.87
CA ARG A 43 15.19 16.03 26.12
C ARG A 43 14.30 15.94 24.89
N TRP A 44 14.35 16.93 23.98
CA TRP A 44 13.49 17.01 22.82
C TRP A 44 14.21 16.65 21.52
N ASN A 45 13.63 15.72 20.80
CA ASN A 45 13.94 15.43 19.41
C ASN A 45 12.69 15.64 18.57
N ILE A 46 12.81 16.40 17.48
CA ILE A 46 11.72 16.66 16.54
C ILE A 46 12.16 16.15 15.18
N GLU A 47 11.29 15.45 14.49
CA GLU A 47 11.57 14.82 13.21
C GLU A 47 10.50 15.18 12.20
N ALA A 48 10.92 15.37 10.95
CA ALA A 48 10.01 15.54 9.82
C ALA A 48 10.57 14.76 8.64
N ASN A 49 9.68 14.16 7.87
CA ASN A 49 10.04 13.44 6.65
C ASN A 49 9.01 13.68 5.55
N ILE A 50 9.49 13.60 4.33
CA ILE A 50 8.68 13.55 3.13
C ILE A 50 9.18 12.38 2.28
N GLU A 51 8.25 11.60 1.77
CA GLU A 51 8.51 10.47 0.90
C GLU A 51 7.69 10.65 -0.38
N TRP A 52 8.34 10.52 -1.53
CA TRP A 52 7.71 10.48 -2.83
C TRP A 52 7.69 9.07 -3.35
N VAL A 53 6.52 8.62 -3.83
CA VAL A 53 6.31 7.27 -4.36
C VAL A 53 5.84 7.36 -5.81
N GLN A 54 6.60 6.73 -6.71
CA GLN A 54 6.35 6.77 -8.16
C GLN A 54 5.32 5.70 -8.57
N TRP A 55 4.05 5.92 -8.21
CA TRP A 55 2.96 5.02 -8.56
C TRP A 55 2.57 5.03 -10.04
N GLU A 56 2.91 6.09 -10.78
CA GLU A 56 2.62 6.19 -12.22
C GLU A 56 3.22 5.05 -13.04
N LYS A 57 4.25 4.36 -12.53
CA LYS A 57 4.78 3.15 -13.15
C LYS A 57 3.83 1.97 -13.09
N LEU A 58 2.84 2.03 -12.21
CA LEU A 58 1.75 1.06 -12.12
C LEU A 58 0.60 1.49 -13.05
N ASP A 59 0.90 1.61 -14.33
CA ASP A 59 -0.02 2.12 -15.35
C ASP A 59 -1.06 1.05 -15.74
N THR A 60 -0.58 -0.14 -16.09
CA THR A 60 -1.45 -1.22 -16.57
C THR A 60 -0.98 -2.57 -16.07
N LEU A 61 -1.88 -3.29 -15.41
CA LEU A 61 -1.67 -4.67 -15.04
C LEU A 61 -2.21 -5.58 -16.15
N THR A 62 -1.33 -6.35 -16.77
CA THR A 62 -1.74 -7.29 -17.81
C THR A 62 -1.66 -8.72 -17.29
N LEU A 63 -2.80 -9.37 -17.20
CA LEU A 63 -2.92 -10.81 -17.02
C LEU A 63 -2.78 -11.49 -18.37
N LYS A 64 -1.65 -12.15 -18.57
CA LYS A 64 -1.42 -12.99 -19.76
C LYS A 64 -1.81 -14.41 -19.40
N ASN A 65 -2.55 -15.05 -20.29
CA ASN A 65 -2.82 -16.47 -20.18
C ASN A 65 -2.42 -17.18 -21.48
N SER A 66 -2.13 -18.47 -21.39
CA SER A 66 -1.71 -19.29 -22.51
C SER A 66 -2.87 -19.90 -23.30
N SER A 67 -4.11 -19.75 -22.81
CA SER A 67 -5.28 -20.31 -23.47
C SER A 67 -5.73 -19.44 -24.65
N PRO A 68 -5.89 -20.00 -25.86
CA PRO A 68 -6.44 -19.26 -26.99
C PRO A 68 -7.92 -18.91 -26.84
N LEU A 69 -8.61 -19.50 -25.85
CA LEU A 69 -10.04 -19.28 -25.59
C LEU A 69 -10.29 -18.14 -24.61
N LEU A 70 -9.27 -17.71 -23.86
CA LEU A 70 -9.36 -16.63 -22.88
C LEU A 70 -8.53 -15.44 -23.34
N PRO A 71 -9.12 -14.24 -23.49
CA PRO A 71 -8.36 -13.06 -23.85
C PRO A 71 -7.42 -12.66 -22.70
N ASN A 72 -6.31 -12.01 -23.07
CA ASN A 72 -5.51 -11.30 -22.08
C ASN A 72 -6.34 -10.17 -21.49
N VAL A 73 -6.32 -10.05 -20.16
CA VAL A 73 -7.04 -9.00 -19.44
C VAL A 73 -6.04 -7.93 -19.04
N SER A 74 -6.26 -6.70 -19.49
CA SER A 74 -5.47 -5.54 -19.09
C SER A 74 -6.32 -4.61 -18.23
N ILE A 75 -5.88 -4.36 -17.03
CA ILE A 75 -6.55 -3.49 -16.07
C ILE A 75 -5.73 -2.19 -15.99
N PRO A 76 -6.25 -1.08 -16.53
CA PRO A 76 -5.56 0.21 -16.40
C PRO A 76 -5.72 0.72 -14.97
N PHE A 77 -4.61 1.00 -14.30
CA PHE A 77 -4.60 1.64 -12.99
C PHE A 77 -4.49 3.16 -13.12
N ASN A 78 -3.63 3.62 -14.03
CA ASN A 78 -3.36 5.04 -14.28
C ASN A 78 -3.12 5.82 -12.96
N TRP A 79 -2.39 5.22 -12.02
CA TRP A 79 -2.15 5.82 -10.72
C TRP A 79 -1.22 7.02 -10.82
N ASN A 80 -1.47 8.01 -9.97
CA ASN A 80 -0.63 9.19 -9.86
C ASN A 80 0.47 8.97 -8.82
N ASN A 81 1.58 9.68 -8.97
CA ASN A 81 2.58 9.75 -7.91
C ASN A 81 1.97 10.37 -6.67
N SER A 82 2.39 9.91 -5.51
CA SER A 82 1.88 10.41 -4.22
C SER A 82 3.00 10.75 -3.27
N PHE A 83 2.66 11.58 -2.29
CA PHE A 83 3.55 11.94 -1.21
C PHE A 83 3.06 11.39 0.12
N ILE A 84 4.02 11.08 0.98
CA ILE A 84 3.80 10.76 2.38
C ILE A 84 4.54 11.81 3.19
N TYR A 85 3.84 12.47 4.09
CA TYR A 85 4.39 13.48 5.00
C TYR A 85 4.36 12.93 6.41
N GLY A 86 5.43 13.12 7.15
CA GLY A 86 5.51 12.70 8.54
C GLY A 86 6.12 13.79 9.41
N ILE A 87 5.58 13.93 10.61
CA ILE A 87 6.16 14.75 11.67
C ILE A 87 6.06 14.00 12.99
N GLY A 88 7.10 14.08 13.79
CA GLY A 88 7.15 13.42 15.09
C GLY A 88 7.96 14.20 16.10
N ALA A 89 7.71 13.92 17.36
CA ALA A 89 8.48 14.43 18.47
C ALA A 89 8.68 13.35 19.52
N THR A 90 9.86 13.33 20.11
CA THR A 90 10.19 12.46 21.24
C THR A 90 10.69 13.31 22.40
N TYR A 91 10.13 13.06 23.57
CA TYR A 91 10.53 13.68 24.82
C TYR A 91 11.18 12.67 25.75
N GLN A 92 12.39 12.96 26.22
CA GLN A 92 13.14 12.14 27.18
C GLN A 92 12.88 12.63 28.60
N LEU A 93 12.42 11.71 29.45
CA LEU A 93 12.24 11.94 30.87
C LEU A 93 13.53 11.62 31.66
N ASP A 94 13.75 12.28 32.77
CA ASP A 94 14.92 12.05 33.64
C ASP A 94 14.97 10.62 34.21
N SER A 95 13.83 9.94 34.29
CA SER A 95 13.68 8.55 34.73
C SER A 95 14.13 7.50 33.69
N GLY A 96 14.65 7.93 32.52
CA GLY A 96 15.06 7.05 31.43
C GLY A 96 13.90 6.58 30.53
N TYR A 97 12.67 7.06 30.76
CA TYR A 97 11.56 6.87 29.84
C TYR A 97 11.61 7.89 28.72
N ASN A 98 11.05 7.51 27.57
CA ASN A 98 10.74 8.43 26.50
C ASN A 98 9.24 8.36 26.15
N ILE A 99 8.70 9.46 25.71
CA ILE A 99 7.34 9.56 25.17
C ILE A 99 7.47 10.11 23.75
N SER A 100 6.81 9.47 22.81
CA SER A 100 6.82 9.87 21.41
C SER A 100 5.40 10.13 20.90
N PHE A 101 5.30 11.10 20.02
CA PHE A 101 4.11 11.45 19.27
C PHE A 101 4.46 11.56 17.80
N GLY A 102 3.60 11.07 16.93
CA GLY A 102 3.78 11.15 15.48
C GLY A 102 2.45 11.35 14.75
N TYR A 103 2.55 12.06 13.64
CA TYR A 103 1.47 12.19 12.67
C TYR A 103 2.03 11.96 11.28
N SER A 104 1.30 11.17 10.48
CA SER A 104 1.63 10.94 9.07
C SER A 104 0.39 11.10 8.21
N TYR A 105 0.58 11.68 7.04
CA TYR A 105 -0.42 11.83 6.00
C TYR A 105 0.09 11.26 4.69
N MET A 106 -0.69 10.39 4.06
CA MET A 106 -0.41 9.82 2.75
C MET A 106 -1.48 10.24 1.77
N GLU A 107 -1.05 10.80 0.66
CA GLU A 107 -1.92 11.16 -0.45
C GLU A 107 -2.40 9.91 -1.19
N ASN A 108 -3.65 9.95 -1.62
CA ASN A 108 -4.23 8.96 -2.51
C ASN A 108 -3.55 9.02 -3.89
N SER A 109 -3.17 7.85 -4.41
CA SER A 109 -2.56 7.70 -5.73
C SER A 109 -3.58 7.37 -6.83
N GLN A 110 -4.73 6.84 -6.47
CA GLN A 110 -5.72 6.32 -7.40
C GLN A 110 -6.68 7.40 -7.87
N PRO A 111 -6.74 7.72 -9.18
CA PRO A 111 -7.76 8.61 -9.74
C PRO A 111 -9.17 8.03 -9.54
N ASP A 112 -10.16 8.92 -9.37
CA ASP A 112 -11.56 8.50 -9.22
C ASP A 112 -12.08 7.70 -10.41
N LYS A 113 -11.61 8.01 -11.62
CA LYS A 113 -11.99 7.33 -12.87
C LYS A 113 -11.58 5.85 -12.92
N THR A 114 -10.54 5.46 -12.20
CA THR A 114 -10.04 4.09 -12.15
C THR A 114 -10.31 3.44 -10.79
N PHE A 115 -11.18 4.04 -10.00
CA PHE A 115 -11.57 3.49 -8.71
C PHE A 115 -12.34 2.18 -8.90
N THR A 116 -11.86 1.12 -8.26
CA THR A 116 -12.59 -0.14 -8.12
C THR A 116 -12.59 -0.57 -6.66
N PRO A 117 -13.71 -1.11 -6.15
CA PRO A 117 -13.77 -1.60 -4.76
C PRO A 117 -12.78 -2.72 -4.46
N ALA A 118 -12.32 -3.45 -5.49
CA ALA A 118 -11.36 -4.54 -5.35
C ALA A 118 -9.93 -4.06 -5.03
N VAL A 119 -9.58 -2.88 -5.56
CA VAL A 119 -8.29 -2.23 -5.29
C VAL A 119 -8.59 -0.76 -5.05
N SER A 120 -8.87 -0.40 -3.82
CA SER A 120 -9.21 0.97 -3.44
C SER A 120 -8.07 1.63 -2.71
N ASP A 121 -7.77 2.87 -3.07
CA ASP A 121 -6.85 3.72 -2.34
C ASP A 121 -7.58 4.99 -1.85
N ALA A 122 -7.10 5.57 -0.76
CA ALA A 122 -7.67 6.76 -0.12
C ALA A 122 -6.56 7.56 0.54
N ASN A 123 -6.82 8.84 0.78
CA ASN A 123 -5.97 9.58 1.70
C ASN A 123 -6.00 8.91 3.07
N ARG A 124 -4.83 8.69 3.63
CA ARG A 124 -4.69 8.01 4.93
C ARG A 124 -3.94 8.90 5.89
N GLN A 125 -4.39 8.85 7.12
CA GLN A 125 -3.77 9.58 8.21
C GLN A 125 -3.51 8.62 9.37
N TRP A 126 -2.37 8.82 10.03
CA TRP A 126 -2.00 8.05 11.21
C TRP A 126 -1.58 8.99 12.32
N LEU A 127 -2.15 8.75 13.49
CA LEU A 127 -1.68 9.30 14.75
C LEU A 127 -0.96 8.19 15.51
N SER A 128 0.21 8.49 16.01
CA SER A 128 1.05 7.55 16.76
C SER A 128 1.37 8.10 18.13
N LEU A 129 1.24 7.27 19.14
CA LEU A 129 1.67 7.54 20.50
C LEU A 129 2.58 6.41 20.96
N GLY A 130 3.73 6.74 21.51
CA GLY A 130 4.71 5.77 21.97
C GLY A 130 5.22 6.08 23.35
N VAL A 131 5.59 5.02 24.05
CA VAL A 131 6.35 5.07 25.29
C VAL A 131 7.47 4.04 25.24
N GLY A 132 8.64 4.46 25.63
CA GLY A 132 9.78 3.57 25.67
C GLY A 132 10.64 3.78 26.92
N ARG A 133 11.56 2.86 27.14
CA ARG A 133 12.56 2.99 28.19
C ARG A 133 13.88 2.39 27.78
N LYS A 134 14.94 3.13 28.03
CA LYS A 134 16.31 2.65 27.89
C LYS A 134 16.90 2.35 29.26
N ILE A 135 17.39 1.12 29.44
CA ILE A 135 18.12 0.62 30.59
C ILE A 135 19.52 0.27 30.08
N GLU A 136 20.50 0.22 30.93
CA GLU A 136 21.93 0.10 30.52
C GLU A 136 22.19 -0.97 29.45
N SER A 137 21.55 -2.14 29.55
CA SER A 137 21.81 -3.28 28.66
C SER A 137 20.69 -3.58 27.66
N TRP A 138 19.53 -2.97 27.79
CA TRP A 138 18.39 -3.22 26.90
C TRP A 138 17.45 -2.04 26.81
N SER A 139 16.63 -2.01 25.78
CA SER A 139 15.57 -1.02 25.59
C SER A 139 14.32 -1.69 25.07
N TRP A 140 13.18 -1.07 25.34
CA TRP A 140 11.89 -1.45 24.79
C TRP A 140 11.10 -0.22 24.42
N ASP A 141 10.26 -0.36 23.42
CA ASP A 141 9.33 0.67 22.96
C ASP A 141 7.99 0.01 22.69
N LEU A 142 6.93 0.68 23.10
CA LEU A 142 5.55 0.33 22.80
C LEU A 142 4.90 1.50 22.08
N THR A 143 4.36 1.24 20.88
CA THR A 143 3.71 2.26 20.06
C THR A 143 2.29 1.83 19.74
N TYR A 144 1.34 2.72 19.95
CA TYR A 144 -0.02 2.62 19.48
C TYR A 144 -0.22 3.55 18.29
N GLN A 145 -0.84 3.01 17.23
CA GLN A 145 -1.18 3.79 16.04
C GLN A 145 -2.69 3.72 15.79
N TYR A 146 -3.27 4.87 15.53
CA TYR A 146 -4.64 5.00 15.06
C TYR A 146 -4.63 5.50 13.63
N ALA A 147 -5.20 4.71 12.72
CA ALA A 147 -5.31 5.03 11.30
C ALA A 147 -6.74 5.40 10.95
N PHE A 148 -6.90 6.43 10.14
CA PHE A 148 -8.18 6.82 9.57
C PHE A 148 -8.00 7.26 8.12
N SER A 149 -9.04 7.05 7.33
CA SER A 149 -9.02 7.37 5.91
C SER A 149 -10.36 7.94 5.50
N ASP A 150 -10.33 8.94 4.63
CA ASP A 150 -11.50 9.52 4.00
C ASP A 150 -11.36 9.46 2.48
N ARG A 151 -12.40 9.01 1.82
CA ARG A 151 -12.51 9.09 0.37
C ARG A 151 -13.95 9.39 -0.03
N SER A 152 -14.11 10.43 -0.83
CA SER A 152 -15.31 10.69 -1.61
C SER A 152 -15.00 10.45 -3.08
N VAL A 153 -15.73 9.57 -3.72
CA VAL A 153 -15.50 9.17 -5.10
C VAL A 153 -16.65 9.68 -5.95
N LYS A 154 -16.32 10.36 -7.06
CA LYS A 154 -17.29 10.94 -7.97
C LYS A 154 -16.99 10.57 -9.41
N ASN A 155 -18.03 10.50 -10.22
CA ASN A 155 -17.95 10.22 -11.67
C ASN A 155 -17.20 8.92 -11.99
N THR A 156 -17.48 7.86 -11.22
CA THR A 156 -16.95 6.52 -11.49
C THR A 156 -17.81 5.77 -12.49
N SER A 157 -17.19 4.81 -13.15
CA SER A 157 -17.89 3.81 -13.94
C SER A 157 -17.49 2.42 -13.47
N ASP A 158 -18.34 1.45 -13.72
CA ASP A 158 -18.03 0.03 -13.47
C ASP A 158 -16.96 -0.48 -14.48
N LEU A 159 -16.63 -1.76 -14.38
CA LEU A 159 -15.67 -2.41 -15.28
C LEU A 159 -16.13 -2.44 -16.76
N PHE A 160 -17.41 -2.19 -17.00
CA PHE A 160 -18.01 -2.17 -18.34
C PHE A 160 -18.26 -0.74 -18.85
N GLY A 161 -17.95 0.28 -18.06
CA GLY A 161 -18.08 1.68 -18.43
C GLY A 161 -19.42 2.32 -18.06
N ASP A 162 -20.28 1.61 -17.30
CA ASP A 162 -21.53 2.17 -16.82
C ASP A 162 -21.28 3.10 -15.61
N PRO A 163 -21.95 4.28 -15.55
CA PRO A 163 -21.76 5.22 -14.45
C PRO A 163 -22.25 4.64 -13.13
N LEU A 164 -21.43 4.75 -12.09
CA LEU A 164 -21.80 4.39 -10.73
C LEU A 164 -22.27 5.63 -9.95
N PRO A 165 -23.13 5.47 -8.93
CA PRO A 165 -23.52 6.58 -8.08
C PRO A 165 -22.30 7.13 -7.31
N ASP A 166 -22.30 8.45 -7.10
CA ASP A 166 -21.29 9.11 -6.27
C ASP A 166 -21.38 8.62 -4.82
N GLY A 167 -20.22 8.35 -4.21
CA GLY A 167 -20.07 7.86 -2.84
C GLY A 167 -19.61 8.93 -1.87
#